data_995bda0d7aed87a226fc82421438a1bf
#
_entry.id   995bda0d7aed87a226fc82421438a1bf
#
_cell.length_a   1.000
_cell.length_b   1.000
_cell.length_c   1.000
_cell.angle_alpha   90.00
_cell.angle_beta   90.00
_cell.angle_gamma   90.00
#
_symmetry.space_group_name_H-M   'P 1'
#
loop_
_entity.id
_entity.type
_entity.pdbx_description
1 polymer ?
#
loop_
_entity_poly.entity_id
_entity_poly.type
_entity_poly.pdbx_seq_one_letter_code
_entity_poly.pdbx_strand_id
1 'polypeptide(L)'
;SLYAGNVYAQPAAVKKIIEIGTTDNRVMHQLDVLTNRFGGRPIGSDAYDNAAEWMLREFRSWGIEAHLEEAGELPVGFNRGPWFGRLIGGDQPMNLHFVTPSYTSGTKGLQRGHVLIEPTTEAELKRMRHQLKGAWVLVSGKNVGWPVDHSAKADSIRNAIKAENVKIEQMNDSLMKENWTKGAHHKTIPLRRMPGLFYKEMCEAGVLGFIQSASVPLRA
;
A
#
# COMPACT_ATOMS: atom_id res chain seq x y z
N SER A 1 8.37 -41.95 19.15
CA SER A 1 9.52 -41.45 19.93
C SER A 1 10.36 -40.54 19.04
N LEU A 2 10.09 -39.23 19.07
CA LEU A 2 10.83 -38.20 18.34
C LEU A 2 12.11 -37.90 19.12
N TYR A 3 13.26 -38.32 18.61
CA TYR A 3 14.56 -37.85 19.05
C TYR A 3 14.72 -36.38 18.69
N ALA A 4 14.46 -35.47 19.61
CA ALA A 4 14.98 -34.13 19.57
C ALA A 4 16.47 -34.20 19.88
N GLY A 5 17.31 -34.44 18.86
CA GLY A 5 18.74 -34.33 18.99
C GLY A 5 19.09 -32.86 19.28
N ASN A 6 19.75 -32.58 20.40
CA ASN A 6 20.38 -31.30 20.68
C ASN A 6 21.36 -30.96 19.56
N VAL A 7 20.95 -30.12 18.64
CA VAL A 7 21.84 -29.56 17.61
C VAL A 7 22.66 -28.44 18.26
N TYR A 8 23.62 -28.81 19.11
CA TYR A 8 24.71 -27.91 19.40
C TYR A 8 25.55 -27.85 18.14
N ALA A 9 25.52 -26.70 17.45
CA ALA A 9 26.40 -26.46 16.33
C ALA A 9 27.84 -26.75 16.74
N GLN A 10 28.50 -27.66 16.05
CA GLN A 10 29.90 -27.98 16.36
C GLN A 10 30.76 -26.72 16.26
N PRO A 11 31.77 -26.51 17.12
CA PRO A 11 32.61 -25.31 17.09
C PRO A 11 33.24 -25.03 15.72
N ALA A 12 33.54 -26.05 14.94
CA ALA A 12 34.08 -25.94 13.59
C ALA A 12 33.04 -25.34 12.60
N ALA A 13 31.77 -25.73 12.70
CA ALA A 13 30.69 -25.18 11.86
C ALA A 13 30.45 -23.70 12.18
N VAL A 14 30.45 -23.32 13.45
CA VAL A 14 30.31 -21.92 13.89
C VAL A 14 31.46 -21.06 13.33
N LYS A 15 32.70 -21.53 13.43
CA LYS A 15 33.86 -20.83 12.84
C LYS A 15 33.70 -20.64 11.33
N LYS A 16 33.25 -21.67 10.64
CA LYS A 16 33.04 -21.59 9.16
C LYS A 16 31.93 -20.62 8.80
N ILE A 17 30.82 -20.57 9.56
CA ILE A 17 29.75 -19.59 9.35
C ILE A 17 30.27 -18.15 9.54
N ILE A 18 31.06 -17.90 10.59
CA ILE A 18 31.65 -16.59 10.84
C ILE A 18 32.62 -16.21 9.71
N GLU A 19 33.49 -17.14 9.30
CA GLU A 19 34.41 -16.92 8.19
C GLU A 19 33.68 -16.52 6.90
N ILE A 20 32.68 -17.28 6.48
CA ILE A 20 31.86 -16.98 5.29
C ILE A 20 31.18 -15.64 5.46
N GLY A 21 30.55 -15.37 6.63
CA GLY A 21 29.85 -14.12 6.89
C GLY A 21 30.75 -12.88 6.85
N THR A 22 32.07 -13.03 7.08
CA THR A 22 33.03 -11.93 7.08
C THR A 22 33.83 -11.81 5.77
N THR A 23 34.05 -12.88 5.07
CA THR A 23 34.93 -12.93 3.88
C THR A 23 34.21 -13.14 2.56
N ASP A 24 33.08 -13.84 2.55
CA ASP A 24 32.27 -14.13 1.32
C ASP A 24 30.79 -13.81 1.57
N ASN A 25 30.53 -12.67 2.19
CA ASN A 25 29.18 -12.22 2.49
C ASN A 25 28.51 -11.70 1.20
N ARG A 26 27.45 -12.37 0.76
CA ARG A 26 26.68 -12.02 -0.44
C ARG A 26 25.39 -11.24 -0.17
N VAL A 27 25.14 -10.85 1.06
CA VAL A 27 23.88 -10.15 1.45
C VAL A 27 23.66 -8.90 0.61
N MET A 28 24.72 -8.10 0.38
CA MET A 28 24.61 -6.89 -0.44
C MET A 28 24.34 -7.20 -1.91
N HIS A 29 24.89 -8.30 -2.45
CA HIS A 29 24.56 -8.75 -3.79
C HIS A 29 23.10 -9.18 -3.89
N GLN A 30 22.61 -9.95 -2.92
CA GLN A 30 21.19 -10.36 -2.86
C GLN A 30 20.27 -9.13 -2.77
N LEU A 31 20.64 -8.17 -1.92
CA LEU A 31 19.90 -6.92 -1.79
C LEU A 31 19.86 -6.13 -3.11
N ASP A 32 21.01 -6.02 -3.80
CA ASP A 32 21.11 -5.34 -5.10
C ASP A 32 20.17 -5.99 -6.14
N VAL A 33 20.18 -7.31 -6.24
CA VAL A 33 19.27 -8.03 -7.15
C VAL A 33 17.82 -7.75 -6.80
N LEU A 34 17.43 -7.85 -5.54
CA LEU A 34 16.05 -7.64 -5.10
C LEU A 34 15.59 -6.19 -5.29
N THR A 35 16.46 -5.20 -5.03
CA THR A 35 16.07 -3.79 -5.07
C THR A 35 16.21 -3.16 -6.43
N ASN A 36 17.26 -3.47 -7.16
CA ASN A 36 17.61 -2.80 -8.42
C ASN A 36 17.18 -3.58 -9.67
N ARG A 37 17.10 -4.92 -9.61
CA ARG A 37 16.67 -5.74 -10.76
C ARG A 37 15.18 -6.04 -10.72
N PHE A 38 14.65 -6.52 -9.58
CA PHE A 38 13.21 -6.75 -9.42
C PHE A 38 12.45 -5.49 -9.01
N GLY A 39 13.08 -4.58 -8.28
CA GLY A 39 12.48 -3.33 -7.85
C GLY A 39 11.39 -3.50 -6.82
N GLY A 40 10.37 -2.64 -6.88
CA GLY A 40 9.18 -2.71 -6.02
C GLY A 40 8.40 -3.98 -6.30
N ARG A 41 8.07 -4.72 -5.24
CA ARG A 41 7.42 -6.04 -5.30
C ARG A 41 6.12 -6.04 -4.50
N PRO A 42 5.07 -5.31 -4.93
CA PRO A 42 3.76 -5.44 -4.33
C PRO A 42 3.27 -6.89 -4.43
N ILE A 43 2.61 -7.40 -3.40
CA ILE A 43 2.02 -8.73 -3.42
C ILE A 43 1.04 -8.82 -4.60
N GLY A 44 1.05 -9.93 -5.34
CA GLY A 44 0.24 -10.08 -6.55
C GLY A 44 0.74 -9.29 -7.76
N SER A 45 2.05 -9.00 -7.81
CA SER A 45 2.73 -8.45 -8.98
C SER A 45 3.68 -9.46 -9.59
N ASP A 46 3.91 -9.36 -10.90
CA ASP A 46 4.91 -10.17 -11.62
C ASP A 46 6.31 -10.01 -11.00
N ALA A 47 6.64 -8.82 -10.50
CA ALA A 47 7.91 -8.56 -9.84
C ALA A 47 8.05 -9.36 -8.53
N TYR A 48 6.95 -9.54 -7.79
CA TYR A 48 6.94 -10.38 -6.58
C TYR A 48 7.15 -11.85 -6.93
N ASP A 49 6.40 -12.37 -7.90
CA ASP A 49 6.48 -13.78 -8.29
C ASP A 49 7.85 -14.12 -8.88
N ASN A 50 8.37 -13.26 -9.76
CA ASN A 50 9.72 -13.42 -10.33
C ASN A 50 10.82 -13.39 -9.25
N ALA A 51 10.68 -12.55 -8.23
CA ALA A 51 11.63 -12.50 -7.12
C ALA A 51 11.54 -13.75 -6.23
N ALA A 52 10.33 -14.27 -5.99
CA ALA A 52 10.12 -15.52 -5.25
C ALA A 52 10.73 -16.71 -5.98
N GLU A 53 10.52 -16.82 -7.28
CA GLU A 53 11.13 -17.87 -8.10
C GLU A 53 12.66 -17.75 -8.17
N TRP A 54 13.19 -16.51 -8.25
CA TRP A 54 14.62 -16.29 -8.19
C TRP A 54 15.19 -16.76 -6.86
N MET A 55 14.58 -16.41 -5.74
CA MET A 55 15.01 -16.84 -4.41
C MET A 55 14.95 -18.36 -4.26
N LEU A 56 13.91 -19.00 -4.81
CA LEU A 56 13.80 -20.46 -4.84
C LEU A 56 15.01 -21.09 -5.56
N ARG A 57 15.41 -20.55 -6.70
CA ARG A 57 16.60 -21.02 -7.43
C ARG A 57 17.90 -20.82 -6.64
N GLU A 58 18.04 -19.67 -5.94
CA GLU A 58 19.19 -19.38 -5.09
C GLU A 58 19.30 -20.42 -3.96
N PHE A 59 18.22 -20.68 -3.21
CA PHE A 59 18.24 -21.70 -2.16
C PHE A 59 18.61 -23.08 -2.66
N ARG A 60 18.06 -23.48 -3.81
CA ARG A 60 18.40 -24.77 -4.43
C ARG A 60 19.86 -24.82 -4.90
N SER A 61 20.41 -23.71 -5.38
CA SER A 61 21.82 -23.62 -5.76
C SER A 61 22.77 -23.81 -4.58
N TRP A 62 22.31 -23.50 -3.37
CA TRP A 62 23.05 -23.72 -2.12
C TRP A 62 22.82 -25.11 -1.52
N GLY A 63 22.09 -25.98 -2.23
CA GLY A 63 21.78 -27.33 -1.77
C GLY A 63 20.64 -27.39 -0.73
N ILE A 64 19.90 -26.31 -0.57
CA ILE A 64 18.74 -26.26 0.33
C ILE A 64 17.52 -26.74 -0.44
N GLU A 65 16.81 -27.71 0.12
CA GLU A 65 15.50 -28.10 -0.38
C GLU A 65 14.50 -26.98 -0.09
N ALA A 66 13.89 -26.48 -1.14
CA ALA A 66 12.95 -25.35 -1.04
C ALA A 66 11.82 -25.49 -2.06
N HIS A 67 10.66 -24.99 -1.71
CA HIS A 67 9.46 -24.92 -2.56
C HIS A 67 8.70 -23.63 -2.29
N LEU A 68 7.84 -23.24 -3.22
CA LEU A 68 6.90 -22.15 -3.03
C LEU A 68 5.59 -22.71 -2.48
N GLU A 69 5.00 -22.02 -1.52
CA GLU A 69 3.68 -22.31 -0.99
C GLU A 69 2.73 -21.15 -1.31
N GLU A 70 1.49 -21.49 -1.61
CA GLU A 70 0.44 -20.49 -1.75
C GLU A 70 0.09 -19.93 -0.37
N ALA A 71 0.31 -18.61 -0.19
CA ALA A 71 0.05 -17.94 1.08
C ALA A 71 -1.37 -17.36 1.17
N GLY A 72 -2.07 -17.27 0.05
CA GLY A 72 -3.43 -16.75 -0.06
C GLY A 72 -3.67 -16.01 -1.36
N GLU A 73 -4.89 -15.54 -1.53
CA GLU A 73 -5.35 -14.83 -2.72
C GLU A 73 -5.71 -13.38 -2.39
N LEU A 74 -5.30 -12.44 -3.24
CA LEU A 74 -5.73 -11.06 -3.20
C LEU A 74 -6.82 -10.82 -4.24
N PRO A 75 -7.81 -9.95 -3.95
CA PRO A 75 -8.88 -9.65 -4.90
C PRO A 75 -8.38 -8.93 -6.16
N VAL A 76 -7.19 -8.33 -6.12
CA VAL A 76 -6.55 -7.67 -7.25
C VAL A 76 -5.03 -7.80 -7.16
N GLY A 77 -4.36 -8.04 -8.29
CA GLY A 77 -2.93 -7.86 -8.45
C GLY A 77 -2.58 -6.42 -8.84
N PHE A 78 -1.29 -6.09 -8.88
CA PHE A 78 -0.84 -4.77 -9.28
C PHE A 78 0.49 -4.83 -10.02
N ASN A 79 0.44 -4.55 -11.32
CA ASN A 79 1.62 -4.30 -12.14
C ASN A 79 1.62 -2.84 -12.59
N ARG A 80 2.74 -2.15 -12.36
CA ARG A 80 2.86 -0.75 -12.77
C ARG A 80 3.27 -0.68 -14.24
N GLY A 81 2.35 -0.17 -15.06
CA GLY A 81 2.62 0.15 -16.45
C GLY A 81 3.33 1.50 -16.63
N PRO A 82 3.62 1.90 -17.87
CA PRO A 82 4.13 3.22 -18.16
C PRO A 82 3.08 4.30 -17.86
N TRP A 83 3.51 5.45 -17.37
CA TRP A 83 2.64 6.59 -17.10
C TRP A 83 3.31 7.88 -17.52
N PHE A 84 2.50 8.82 -17.95
CA PHE A 84 2.94 10.18 -18.18
C PHE A 84 1.78 11.15 -17.90
N GLY A 85 2.11 12.40 -17.62
CA GLY A 85 1.13 13.47 -17.43
C GLY A 85 1.68 14.80 -17.90
N ARG A 86 0.80 15.62 -18.45
CA ARG A 86 1.13 16.97 -18.89
C ARG A 86 0.03 17.94 -18.49
N LEU A 87 0.43 19.04 -17.89
CA LEU A 87 -0.44 20.20 -17.70
C LEU A 87 -0.44 21.03 -18.98
N ILE A 88 -1.61 21.27 -19.53
CA ILE A 88 -1.82 22.08 -20.73
C ILE A 88 -2.60 23.32 -20.29
N GLY A 89 -1.97 24.45 -20.37
CA GLY A 89 -2.54 25.74 -19.95
C GLY A 89 -1.40 26.70 -19.58
N GLY A 90 -1.66 28.01 -19.58
CA GLY A 90 -0.61 29.01 -19.43
C GLY A 90 0.26 29.14 -20.69
N ASP A 91 1.41 29.77 -20.55
CA ASP A 91 2.29 30.13 -21.68
C ASP A 91 2.99 28.91 -22.29
N GLN A 92 3.29 27.90 -21.49
CA GLN A 92 3.98 26.69 -21.93
C GLN A 92 3.39 25.42 -21.28
N PRO A 93 3.26 24.30 -22.03
CA PRO A 93 2.89 23.01 -21.46
C PRO A 93 3.98 22.51 -20.51
N MET A 94 3.60 21.96 -19.37
CA MET A 94 4.50 21.42 -18.36
C MET A 94 4.33 19.90 -18.21
N ASN A 95 5.43 19.15 -18.33
CA ASN A 95 5.42 17.73 -18.01
C ASN A 95 5.37 17.56 -16.48
N LEU A 96 4.55 16.65 -16.02
CA LEU A 96 4.40 16.34 -14.60
C LEU A 96 5.32 15.19 -14.22
N HIS A 97 6.07 15.36 -13.14
CA HIS A 97 6.78 14.28 -12.47
C HIS A 97 5.92 13.76 -11.34
N PHE A 98 5.47 12.51 -11.45
CA PHE A 98 4.58 11.91 -10.46
C PHE A 98 4.76 10.40 -10.38
N VAL A 99 4.20 9.80 -9.35
CA VAL A 99 4.07 8.36 -9.17
C VAL A 99 2.61 8.03 -8.85
N THR A 100 2.22 6.82 -9.16
CA THR A 100 0.91 6.29 -8.78
C THR A 100 1.06 5.37 -7.58
N PRO A 101 0.21 5.44 -6.56
CA PRO A 101 0.19 4.47 -5.47
C PRO A 101 -0.05 3.05 -6.00
N SER A 102 0.46 2.05 -5.30
CA SER A 102 0.15 0.65 -5.62
C SER A 102 -1.34 0.36 -5.42
N TYR A 103 -1.85 -0.61 -6.17
CA TYR A 103 -3.26 -1.05 -6.16
C TYR A 103 -4.27 0.03 -6.57
N THR A 104 -3.82 1.04 -7.32
CA THR A 104 -4.71 2.00 -7.97
C THR A 104 -4.97 1.57 -9.41
N SER A 105 -6.18 1.84 -9.89
CA SER A 105 -6.53 1.57 -11.27
C SER A 105 -5.79 2.50 -12.23
N GLY A 106 -5.44 2.00 -13.39
CA GLY A 106 -4.99 2.82 -14.52
C GLY A 106 -6.14 3.53 -15.22
N THR A 107 -5.79 4.45 -16.12
CA THR A 107 -6.75 5.08 -17.02
C THR A 107 -7.03 4.17 -18.23
N LYS A 108 -8.22 4.29 -18.84
CA LYS A 108 -8.54 3.66 -20.12
C LYS A 108 -7.90 4.46 -21.27
N GLY A 109 -6.60 4.25 -21.49
CA GLY A 109 -5.83 5.03 -22.44
C GLY A 109 -5.60 6.48 -21.99
N LEU A 110 -5.23 7.35 -22.93
CA LEU A 110 -5.01 8.77 -22.68
C LEU A 110 -6.29 9.48 -22.25
N GLN A 111 -6.29 10.08 -21.06
CA GLN A 111 -7.39 10.88 -20.56
C GLN A 111 -7.00 12.36 -20.53
N ARG A 112 -7.88 13.21 -21.03
CA ARG A 112 -7.73 14.67 -21.00
C ARG A 112 -8.95 15.27 -20.31
N GLY A 113 -8.70 16.10 -19.31
CA GLY A 113 -9.77 16.75 -18.55
C GLY A 113 -9.30 18.07 -17.96
N HIS A 114 -10.25 18.88 -17.57
CA HIS A 114 -9.98 20.11 -16.82
C HIS A 114 -9.58 19.78 -15.38
N VAL A 115 -8.99 20.75 -14.71
CA VAL A 115 -8.50 20.59 -13.34
C VAL A 115 -9.39 21.38 -12.40
N LEU A 116 -9.79 20.75 -11.30
CA LEU A 116 -10.56 21.38 -10.23
C LEU A 116 -9.80 21.25 -8.91
N ILE A 117 -10.02 22.20 -8.00
CA ILE A 117 -9.59 22.06 -6.61
C ILE A 117 -10.68 21.29 -5.86
N GLU A 118 -10.29 20.41 -4.92
CA GLU A 118 -11.24 19.63 -4.14
C GLU A 118 -12.24 20.52 -3.38
N PRO A 119 -13.50 20.07 -3.23
CA PRO A 119 -14.45 20.73 -2.35
C PRO A 119 -14.08 20.47 -0.88
N THR A 120 -14.15 21.50 -0.06
CA THR A 120 -13.88 21.43 1.38
C THR A 120 -15.17 21.37 2.23
N THR A 121 -16.31 21.64 1.60
CA THR A 121 -17.64 21.63 2.25
C THR A 121 -18.67 20.95 1.35
N GLU A 122 -19.75 20.49 1.96
CA GLU A 122 -20.90 19.92 1.22
C GLU A 122 -21.54 20.93 0.27
N ALA A 123 -21.57 22.20 0.65
CA ALA A 123 -22.08 23.27 -0.19
C ALA A 123 -21.22 23.46 -1.44
N GLU A 124 -19.89 23.39 -1.30
CA GLU A 124 -18.96 23.44 -2.43
C GLU A 124 -19.12 22.20 -3.32
N LEU A 125 -19.16 21.01 -2.75
CA LEU A 125 -19.40 19.79 -3.49
C LEU A 125 -20.70 19.87 -4.32
N LYS A 126 -21.79 20.32 -3.71
CA LYS A 126 -23.07 20.48 -4.39
C LYS A 126 -22.99 21.48 -5.53
N ARG A 127 -22.32 22.62 -5.31
CA ARG A 127 -22.15 23.67 -6.30
C ARG A 127 -21.34 23.22 -7.52
N MET A 128 -20.25 22.47 -7.30
CA MET A 128 -19.35 22.05 -8.37
C MET A 128 -19.65 20.66 -8.94
N ARG A 129 -20.67 19.96 -8.44
CA ARG A 129 -20.98 18.58 -8.82
C ARG A 129 -21.09 18.37 -10.34
N HIS A 130 -21.68 19.34 -11.05
CA HIS A 130 -21.83 19.28 -12.51
C HIS A 130 -20.50 19.39 -13.27
N GLN A 131 -19.43 19.90 -12.64
CA GLN A 131 -18.10 20.06 -13.22
C GLN A 131 -17.20 18.85 -12.94
N LEU A 132 -17.57 17.96 -12.02
CA LEU A 132 -16.71 16.84 -11.61
C LEU A 132 -16.53 15.81 -12.71
N LYS A 133 -17.52 15.60 -13.57
CA LYS A 133 -17.42 14.62 -14.65
C LYS A 133 -16.29 14.96 -15.61
N GLY A 134 -15.34 14.03 -15.76
CA GLY A 134 -14.18 14.23 -16.64
C GLY A 134 -13.12 15.20 -16.09
N ALA A 135 -13.16 15.55 -14.81
CA ALA A 135 -12.17 16.40 -14.17
C ALA A 135 -11.04 15.60 -13.51
N TRP A 136 -9.87 16.21 -13.44
CA TRP A 136 -8.81 15.86 -12.51
C TRP A 136 -8.93 16.74 -11.27
N VAL A 137 -8.89 16.15 -10.09
CA VAL A 137 -9.08 16.88 -8.83
C VAL A 137 -7.75 17.04 -8.10
N LEU A 138 -7.36 18.30 -7.85
CA LEU A 138 -6.23 18.63 -6.99
C LEU A 138 -6.67 18.52 -5.53
N VAL A 139 -6.00 17.65 -4.80
CA VAL A 139 -6.23 17.43 -3.38
C VAL A 139 -5.16 18.15 -2.58
N SER A 140 -5.57 18.89 -1.56
CA SER A 140 -4.67 19.67 -0.70
C SER A 140 -3.83 18.76 0.21
N GLY A 141 -2.71 19.33 0.70
CA GLY A 141 -1.79 18.63 1.59
C GLY A 141 -0.89 17.62 0.88
N LYS A 142 -0.08 16.92 1.70
CA LYS A 142 0.86 15.91 1.24
C LYS A 142 0.24 14.52 1.34
N ASN A 143 0.43 13.73 0.32
CA ASN A 143 0.03 12.33 0.36
C ASN A 143 0.92 11.54 1.34
N VAL A 144 0.31 10.97 2.37
CA VAL A 144 0.97 10.09 3.34
C VAL A 144 0.61 8.62 3.11
N GLY A 145 0.11 8.31 1.91
CA GLY A 145 -0.28 6.99 1.46
C GLY A 145 -1.78 6.78 1.43
N TRP A 146 -2.50 7.13 2.47
CA TRP A 146 -3.94 6.91 2.58
C TRP A 146 -4.54 7.65 3.78
N PRO A 147 -5.69 8.27 3.65
CA PRO A 147 -6.57 8.49 2.48
C PRO A 147 -6.14 9.69 1.64
N VAL A 148 -6.75 9.86 0.47
CA VAL A 148 -6.41 10.93 -0.49
C VAL A 148 -6.79 12.32 0.03
N ASP A 149 -7.90 12.43 0.75
CA ASP A 149 -8.38 13.70 1.31
C ASP A 149 -7.72 14.01 2.66
N HIS A 150 -6.97 15.10 2.71
CA HIS A 150 -6.27 15.64 3.88
C HIS A 150 -6.74 17.05 4.26
N SER A 151 -7.99 17.40 3.96
CA SER A 151 -8.58 18.64 4.47
C SER A 151 -8.71 18.60 5.99
N ALA A 152 -8.68 19.77 6.64
CA ALA A 152 -8.90 19.87 8.09
C ALA A 152 -10.25 19.27 8.54
N LYS A 153 -11.26 19.34 7.66
CA LYS A 153 -12.55 18.70 7.91
C LYS A 153 -12.46 17.18 7.86
N ALA A 154 -11.76 16.63 6.88
CA ALA A 154 -11.52 15.18 6.78
C ALA A 154 -10.72 14.67 7.98
N ASP A 155 -9.70 15.40 8.42
CA ASP A 155 -8.92 15.06 9.60
C ASP A 155 -9.79 15.09 10.89
N SER A 156 -10.67 16.05 11.02
CA SER A 156 -11.63 16.11 12.13
C SER A 156 -12.55 14.89 12.17
N ILE A 157 -13.08 14.47 11.01
CA ILE A 157 -13.92 13.28 10.88
C ILE A 157 -13.12 12.01 11.20
N ARG A 158 -11.90 11.89 10.69
CA ARG A 158 -11.00 10.75 10.99
C ARG A 158 -10.70 10.64 12.47
N ASN A 159 -10.39 11.76 13.12
CA ASN A 159 -10.12 11.79 14.55
C ASN A 159 -11.35 11.39 15.37
N ALA A 160 -12.53 11.81 14.97
CA ALA A 160 -13.78 11.40 15.59
C ALA A 160 -14.03 9.89 15.44
N ILE A 161 -13.87 9.36 14.23
CA ILE A 161 -14.01 7.91 13.95
C ILE A 161 -12.94 7.11 14.71
N LYS A 162 -11.70 7.60 14.77
CA LYS A 162 -10.63 6.95 15.55
C LYS A 162 -10.98 6.87 17.03
N ALA A 163 -11.48 7.95 17.60
CA ALA A 163 -11.94 7.98 19.00
C ALA A 163 -13.11 7.03 19.26
N GLU A 164 -14.05 6.91 18.31
CA GLU A 164 -15.14 5.95 18.37
C GLU A 164 -14.64 4.52 18.25
N ASN A 165 -13.71 4.24 17.34
CA ASN A 165 -13.12 2.91 17.18
C ASN A 165 -12.39 2.44 18.43
N VAL A 166 -11.66 3.32 19.13
CA VAL A 166 -11.06 2.99 20.44
C VAL A 166 -12.12 2.50 21.45
N LYS A 167 -13.29 3.13 21.49
CA LYS A 167 -14.39 2.68 22.37
C LYS A 167 -14.94 1.33 21.92
N ILE A 168 -15.07 1.11 20.60
CA ILE A 168 -15.54 -0.17 20.05
C ILE A 168 -14.54 -1.29 20.38
N GLU A 169 -13.24 -1.02 20.27
CA GLU A 169 -12.18 -1.98 20.64
C GLU A 169 -12.30 -2.37 22.12
N GLN A 170 -12.43 -1.39 23.03
CA GLN A 170 -12.63 -1.66 24.46
C GLN A 170 -13.89 -2.49 24.74
N MET A 171 -14.99 -2.21 24.01
CA MET A 171 -16.20 -3.04 24.10
C MET A 171 -15.96 -4.46 23.58
N ASN A 172 -15.27 -4.60 22.45
CA ASN A 172 -14.94 -5.89 21.88
C ASN A 172 -14.05 -6.71 22.81
N ASP A 173 -13.07 -6.10 23.45
CA ASP A 173 -12.22 -6.74 24.45
C ASP A 173 -13.06 -7.27 25.61
N SER A 174 -14.04 -6.50 26.08
CA SER A 174 -14.95 -6.92 27.13
C SER A 174 -15.83 -8.10 26.69
N LEU A 175 -16.39 -8.05 25.47
CA LEU A 175 -17.19 -9.14 24.90
C LEU A 175 -16.35 -10.41 24.70
N MET A 176 -15.11 -10.28 24.23
CA MET A 176 -14.19 -11.41 24.08
C MET A 176 -13.81 -12.01 25.41
N LYS A 177 -13.61 -11.18 26.45
CA LYS A 177 -13.38 -11.65 27.81
C LYS A 177 -14.57 -12.45 28.35
N GLU A 178 -15.79 -11.98 28.13
CA GLU A 178 -17.00 -12.71 28.53
C GLU A 178 -17.17 -14.02 27.76
N ASN A 179 -16.90 -14.03 26.47
CA ASN A 179 -16.90 -15.25 25.66
C ASN A 179 -15.92 -16.28 26.24
N TRP A 180 -14.71 -15.82 26.61
CA TRP A 180 -13.68 -16.70 27.19
C TRP A 180 -14.00 -17.19 28.59
N THR A 181 -14.47 -16.28 29.48
CA THR A 181 -14.64 -16.60 30.90
C THR A 181 -15.99 -17.23 31.24
N LYS A 182 -17.03 -16.92 30.46
CA LYS A 182 -18.42 -17.36 30.73
C LYS A 182 -18.98 -18.28 29.66
N GLY A 183 -18.21 -18.62 28.61
CA GLY A 183 -18.69 -19.40 27.47
C GLY A 183 -19.79 -18.70 26.68
N ALA A 184 -19.85 -17.37 26.72
CA ALA A 184 -20.78 -16.60 25.91
C ALA A 184 -20.37 -16.61 24.43
N HIS A 185 -21.30 -16.28 23.53
CA HIS A 185 -21.07 -16.27 22.09
C HIS A 185 -21.40 -14.88 21.51
N HIS A 186 -20.93 -13.81 22.14
CA HIS A 186 -21.10 -12.45 21.65
C HIS A 186 -20.32 -12.26 20.35
N LYS A 187 -20.96 -11.63 19.37
CA LYS A 187 -20.28 -11.17 18.16
C LYS A 187 -19.58 -9.85 18.45
N THR A 188 -18.38 -9.68 17.89
CA THR A 188 -17.67 -8.40 17.95
C THR A 188 -18.38 -7.33 17.13
N ILE A 189 -18.31 -6.10 17.60
CA ILE A 189 -18.83 -4.93 16.90
C ILE A 189 -17.82 -4.54 15.83
N PRO A 190 -18.22 -4.41 14.56
CA PRO A 190 -17.29 -4.01 13.50
C PRO A 190 -16.78 -2.58 13.73
N LEU A 191 -15.47 -2.37 13.50
CA LEU A 191 -14.89 -1.03 13.53
C LEU A 191 -15.48 -0.18 12.39
N ARG A 192 -15.62 1.11 12.66
CA ARG A 192 -16.02 2.06 11.62
C ARG A 192 -14.87 2.27 10.64
N ARG A 193 -15.20 2.24 9.35
CA ARG A 193 -14.25 2.58 8.29
C ARG A 193 -13.97 4.08 8.29
N MET A 194 -12.75 4.46 7.98
CA MET A 194 -12.39 5.86 7.73
C MET A 194 -12.70 6.21 6.27
N PRO A 195 -13.77 6.96 6.01
CA PRO A 195 -14.02 7.43 4.65
C PRO A 195 -13.06 8.56 4.29
N GLY A 196 -12.64 8.64 3.05
CA GLY A 196 -12.15 9.89 2.48
C GLY A 196 -13.31 10.89 2.41
N LEU A 197 -13.07 12.14 2.77
CA LEU A 197 -14.12 13.15 2.67
C LEU A 197 -14.44 13.39 1.19
N PHE A 198 -15.71 13.26 0.80
CA PHE A 198 -16.21 13.42 -0.57
C PHE A 198 -15.56 12.57 -1.67
N TYR A 199 -14.60 11.69 -1.32
CA TYR A 199 -13.91 10.85 -2.31
C TYR A 199 -14.92 9.99 -3.10
N LYS A 200 -15.84 9.35 -2.39
CA LYS A 200 -16.87 8.50 -3.00
C LYS A 200 -17.77 9.31 -3.94
N GLU A 201 -18.25 10.44 -3.47
CA GLU A 201 -19.16 11.31 -4.22
C GLU A 201 -18.49 11.88 -5.48
N MET A 202 -17.20 12.21 -5.41
CA MET A 202 -16.43 12.64 -6.57
C MET A 202 -16.19 11.50 -7.56
N CYS A 203 -15.88 10.30 -7.08
CA CYS A 203 -15.77 9.12 -7.94
C CYS A 203 -17.10 8.80 -8.63
N GLU A 204 -18.22 8.82 -7.90
CA GLU A 204 -19.57 8.61 -8.44
C GLU A 204 -19.97 9.68 -9.45
N ALA A 205 -19.49 10.92 -9.29
CA ALA A 205 -19.69 12.01 -10.23
C ALA A 205 -18.83 11.88 -11.51
N GLY A 206 -17.90 10.92 -11.56
CA GLY A 206 -17.12 10.59 -12.75
C GLY A 206 -15.85 11.41 -12.93
N VAL A 207 -15.14 11.73 -11.85
CA VAL A 207 -13.79 12.31 -11.95
C VAL A 207 -12.83 11.32 -12.61
N LEU A 208 -11.82 11.83 -13.31
CA LEU A 208 -10.78 11.02 -13.95
C LEU A 208 -9.75 10.51 -12.93
N GLY A 209 -9.51 11.27 -11.88
CA GLY A 209 -8.58 10.91 -10.82
C GLY A 209 -8.20 12.09 -9.93
N PHE A 210 -7.32 11.82 -8.99
CA PHE A 210 -6.86 12.76 -7.97
C PHE A 210 -5.38 13.03 -8.11
N ILE A 211 -4.96 14.26 -7.89
CA ILE A 211 -3.57 14.69 -7.92
C ILE A 211 -3.24 15.33 -6.58
N GLN A 212 -2.19 14.86 -5.93
CA GLN A 212 -1.78 15.35 -4.62
C GLN A 212 -0.25 15.46 -4.55
N SER A 213 0.25 16.40 -3.75
CA SER A 213 1.68 16.51 -3.50
C SER A 213 2.23 15.26 -2.83
N ALA A 214 3.41 14.79 -3.25
CA ALA A 214 4.08 13.69 -2.59
C ALA A 214 4.55 14.09 -1.19
N SER A 215 4.60 13.12 -0.27
CA SER A 215 5.14 13.31 1.09
C SER A 215 6.66 13.47 1.10
N VAL A 216 7.32 12.93 0.09
CA VAL A 216 8.77 13.03 -0.14
C VAL A 216 9.04 13.62 -1.52
N PRO A 217 10.18 14.32 -1.73
CA PRO A 217 10.53 14.81 -3.05
C PRO A 217 10.66 13.64 -4.04
N LEU A 218 9.98 13.74 -5.18
CA LEU A 218 10.19 12.84 -6.30
C LEU A 218 11.50 13.24 -6.98
N ARG A 219 12.52 12.42 -6.89
CA ARG A 219 13.75 12.59 -7.66
C ARG A 219 13.61 11.82 -8.96
N ALA A 220 13.89 12.50 -10.06
CA ALA A 220 14.00 11.88 -11.36
C ALA A 220 15.31 11.10 -11.46
#